data_163abe4ce785be2fce340c04907ccc63
#
_entry.id   163abe4ce785be2fce340c04907ccc63
#
_cell.length_a   1.000
_cell.length_b   1.000
_cell.length_c   1.000
_cell.angle_alpha   90.00
_cell.angle_beta   90.00
_cell.angle_gamma   90.00
#
_symmetry.space_group_name_H-M   'P 1'
#
loop_
_entity.id
_entity.type
_entity.pdbx_description
1 polymer ?
#
loop_
_entity_poly.entity_id
_entity_poly.type
_entity_poly.pdbx_seq_one_letter_code
_entity_poly.pdbx_strand_id
1 'polypeptide(L)'
;MPFRTALSGLNAASAELRVIGHNVANSATTGFKKSRAEFADIFATSNLGVTSNAIGSGVRVASVTQQFSQGNIGFTDNNLDLAVSGQGFFILNDNGIASYSRAGQFGVDRQGFVVNPTGSRLTTFLADAAGNITGATGDLQLDTSDIAPQATAILDFGINLDSSAPIPGSSPTSDITLGGAQLDDGVSPFTTPIFDLYDNNGTAVPGSSLQFTYTGGGDLWNIELLPGGASTVPATIVNNVTIGTDTATLSWDPDAGGAQPVIPITVDTTGIASNTGGGNNVTAASTQTQAAFDATNANTYNSSTSLTIFDSLGSSHLATTYYRKTPTPNVWESYLFVDGTQVDGPSTLAFSQQGTVITPTAPSQITVAPFNPGGGAANLAVTLDYADATQYGSNFSVNSLTQDGFTTGRLSGIDIADSGVITSRFTNGQSRTIGQVALANFASPEGLRQLGDTSWAESFESGAALVSAPGSGSLGVIQSGALEGSNVDLTEQLVQMITSQRNFQANAQVITTADTITQTIINIR
;
A
#
# COMPACT_ATOMS: atom_id res chain seq x y z
N MET A 1 36.50 -27.57 64.43
CA MET A 1 36.31 -27.45 62.98
C MET A 1 34.85 -27.69 62.53
N PRO A 2 34.06 -28.66 63.07
CA PRO A 2 32.69 -28.92 62.56
C PRO A 2 31.76 -27.70 62.68
N PHE A 3 31.92 -26.84 63.69
CA PHE A 3 31.12 -25.64 63.93
C PHE A 3 31.20 -24.62 62.76
N ARG A 4 32.42 -24.30 62.29
CA ARG A 4 32.63 -23.36 61.17
C ARG A 4 32.06 -23.85 59.85
N THR A 5 32.20 -25.17 59.57
CA THR A 5 31.65 -25.79 58.36
C THR A 5 30.11 -25.77 58.42
N ALA A 6 29.50 -26.14 59.55
CA ALA A 6 28.06 -26.11 59.71
C ALA A 6 27.50 -24.66 59.67
N LEU A 7 28.22 -23.66 60.24
CA LEU A 7 27.83 -22.25 60.15
C LEU A 7 27.89 -21.77 58.70
N SER A 8 28.89 -22.15 57.92
CA SER A 8 28.95 -21.81 56.49
C SER A 8 27.78 -22.41 55.72
N GLY A 9 27.42 -23.69 55.98
CA GLY A 9 26.27 -24.35 55.41
C GLY A 9 24.93 -23.69 55.80
N LEU A 10 24.80 -23.25 57.04
CA LEU A 10 23.62 -22.54 57.51
C LEU A 10 23.46 -21.17 56.81
N ASN A 11 24.56 -20.43 56.66
CA ASN A 11 24.57 -19.15 55.90
C ASN A 11 24.23 -19.36 54.42
N ALA A 12 24.75 -20.44 53.80
CA ALA A 12 24.43 -20.78 52.41
C ALA A 12 22.94 -21.14 52.25
N ALA A 13 22.39 -21.98 53.11
CA ALA A 13 20.95 -22.34 53.07
C ALA A 13 20.05 -21.11 53.32
N SER A 14 20.48 -20.20 54.22
CA SER A 14 19.75 -18.92 54.44
C SER A 14 19.80 -18.02 53.23
N ALA A 15 20.92 -17.96 52.52
CA ALA A 15 21.01 -17.15 51.28
C ALA A 15 20.13 -17.77 50.16
N GLU A 16 20.13 -19.07 50.02
CA GLU A 16 19.26 -19.79 49.06
C GLU A 16 17.78 -19.57 49.36
N LEU A 17 17.36 -19.65 50.62
CA LEU A 17 15.98 -19.37 51.04
C LEU A 17 15.55 -17.92 50.71
N ARG A 18 16.45 -16.94 50.83
CA ARG A 18 16.16 -15.55 50.43
C ARG A 18 15.96 -15.41 48.94
N VAL A 19 16.80 -16.05 48.12
CA VAL A 19 16.68 -16.05 46.66
C VAL A 19 15.38 -16.73 46.23
N ILE A 20 15.06 -17.89 46.79
CA ILE A 20 13.81 -18.60 46.52
C ILE A 20 12.60 -17.75 46.92
N GLY A 21 12.65 -17.14 48.10
CA GLY A 21 11.59 -16.24 48.58
C GLY A 21 11.38 -15.04 47.68
N HIS A 22 12.45 -14.45 47.14
CA HIS A 22 12.39 -13.37 46.14
C HIS A 22 11.78 -13.84 44.82
N ASN A 23 12.15 -15.02 44.32
CA ASN A 23 11.56 -15.62 43.11
C ASN A 23 10.05 -15.84 43.29
N VAL A 24 9.62 -16.45 44.42
CA VAL A 24 8.22 -16.72 44.73
C VAL A 24 7.42 -15.43 44.82
N ALA A 25 7.95 -14.41 45.46
CA ALA A 25 7.28 -13.10 45.57
C ALA A 25 7.06 -12.42 44.22
N ASN A 26 7.92 -12.70 43.23
CA ASN A 26 7.86 -12.11 41.88
C ASN A 26 7.34 -13.10 40.81
N SER A 27 6.69 -14.17 41.21
CA SER A 27 6.16 -15.16 40.26
C SER A 27 5.04 -14.62 39.35
N ALA A 28 4.36 -13.56 39.74
CA ALA A 28 3.33 -12.87 38.95
C ALA A 28 3.81 -11.54 38.34
N THR A 29 5.09 -11.19 38.50
CA THR A 29 5.64 -9.92 37.99
C THR A 29 6.01 -10.08 36.51
N THR A 30 5.45 -9.25 35.63
CA THR A 30 5.72 -9.23 34.20
C THR A 30 7.20 -9.00 33.92
N GLY A 31 7.79 -9.81 33.02
CA GLY A 31 9.18 -9.70 32.61
C GLY A 31 10.22 -10.10 33.68
N PHE A 32 9.78 -10.56 34.84
CA PHE A 32 10.71 -10.99 35.91
C PHE A 32 11.52 -12.20 35.50
N LYS A 33 12.81 -12.20 35.85
CA LYS A 33 13.74 -13.32 35.63
C LYS A 33 14.20 -13.90 36.96
N LYS A 34 14.01 -15.21 37.12
CA LYS A 34 14.37 -15.91 38.36
C LYS A 34 15.86 -15.85 38.62
N SER A 35 16.22 -15.66 39.89
CA SER A 35 17.60 -15.71 40.34
C SER A 35 17.93 -17.09 40.89
N ARG A 36 19.20 -17.50 40.81
CA ARG A 36 19.74 -18.73 41.34
C ARG A 36 20.99 -18.43 42.15
N ALA A 37 21.06 -18.96 43.38
CA ALA A 37 22.27 -18.91 44.19
C ALA A 37 23.24 -19.99 43.73
N GLU A 38 24.48 -19.64 43.51
CA GLU A 38 25.58 -20.54 43.18
C GLU A 38 26.56 -20.66 44.33
N PHE A 39 27.00 -21.86 44.62
CA PHE A 39 27.83 -22.13 45.78
C PHE A 39 29.18 -22.70 45.33
N ALA A 40 30.24 -22.29 46.03
CA ALA A 40 31.58 -22.84 45.91
C ALA A 40 32.06 -23.40 47.22
N ASP A 41 32.76 -24.50 47.15
CA ASP A 41 33.45 -25.09 48.31
C ASP A 41 34.67 -24.23 48.71
N ILE A 42 35.06 -24.32 49.97
CA ILE A 42 36.22 -23.63 50.49
C ILE A 42 37.27 -24.67 50.91
N PHE A 43 38.39 -24.68 50.19
CA PHE A 43 39.57 -25.43 50.57
C PHE A 43 40.65 -24.52 51.16
N ALA A 44 41.24 -24.95 52.28
CA ALA A 44 42.39 -24.25 52.83
C ALA A 44 43.63 -24.61 51.96
N THR A 45 44.16 -23.65 51.21
CA THR A 45 45.43 -23.76 50.53
C THR A 45 46.56 -23.46 51.49
N SER A 46 47.45 -24.42 51.75
CA SER A 46 48.71 -24.20 52.48
C SER A 46 49.80 -23.81 51.48
N ASN A 47 50.76 -22.98 51.88
CA ASN A 47 51.94 -22.62 51.06
C ASN A 47 52.80 -23.85 50.61
N LEU A 48 52.52 -25.05 51.11
CA LEU A 48 53.20 -26.29 50.77
C LEU A 48 52.38 -27.19 49.79
N GLY A 49 51.31 -26.71 49.18
CA GLY A 49 50.46 -27.45 48.27
C GLY A 49 49.25 -28.13 48.95
N VAL A 50 48.30 -28.63 48.14
CA VAL A 50 47.11 -29.35 48.61
C VAL A 50 47.54 -30.75 49.07
N THR A 51 47.30 -31.09 50.32
CA THR A 51 47.49 -32.47 50.77
C THR A 51 46.36 -33.33 50.26
N SER A 52 46.66 -34.59 49.82
CA SER A 52 45.70 -35.54 49.27
C SER A 52 44.53 -35.91 50.21
N ASN A 53 44.61 -35.52 51.49
CA ASN A 53 43.64 -35.81 52.56
C ASN A 53 43.08 -34.53 53.19
N ALA A 54 43.05 -33.40 52.48
CA ALA A 54 42.50 -32.14 53.01
C ALA A 54 40.98 -32.23 53.16
N ILE A 55 40.49 -31.96 54.38
CA ILE A 55 39.05 -31.79 54.66
C ILE A 55 38.64 -30.38 54.27
N GLY A 56 37.59 -30.23 53.44
CA GLY A 56 37.05 -28.92 53.07
C GLY A 56 36.64 -28.03 54.25
N SER A 57 36.77 -26.72 54.11
CA SER A 57 36.52 -25.73 55.16
C SER A 57 35.07 -25.16 55.15
N GLY A 58 34.21 -25.74 54.33
CA GLY A 58 32.82 -25.34 54.22
C GLY A 58 32.44 -24.79 52.82
N VAL A 59 31.37 -24.04 52.75
CA VAL A 59 30.77 -23.51 51.51
C VAL A 59 30.63 -21.96 51.62
N ARG A 60 30.76 -21.29 50.46
CA ARG A 60 30.42 -19.85 50.34
C ARG A 60 29.46 -19.65 49.17
N VAL A 61 28.66 -18.61 49.21
CA VAL A 61 27.95 -18.11 48.05
C VAL A 61 28.99 -17.56 47.07
N ALA A 62 29.04 -18.11 45.88
CA ALA A 62 29.93 -17.67 44.82
C ALA A 62 29.31 -16.46 44.07
N SER A 63 28.06 -16.63 43.63
CA SER A 63 27.29 -15.58 42.90
C SER A 63 25.80 -15.82 43.11
N VAL A 64 25.01 -14.80 42.76
CA VAL A 64 23.57 -14.94 42.53
C VAL A 64 23.34 -14.53 41.08
N THR A 65 23.10 -15.49 40.19
CA THR A 65 22.94 -15.27 38.76
C THR A 65 21.46 -15.23 38.38
N GLN A 66 21.12 -14.41 37.39
CA GLN A 66 19.77 -14.38 36.83
C GLN A 66 19.68 -15.32 35.63
N GLN A 67 18.55 -15.98 35.48
CA GLN A 67 18.27 -16.87 34.37
C GLN A 67 17.34 -16.21 33.38
N PHE A 68 17.85 -15.85 32.20
CA PHE A 68 17.14 -15.13 31.16
C PHE A 68 16.35 -16.06 30.19
N SER A 69 16.00 -17.28 30.65
CA SER A 69 15.05 -18.11 29.91
C SER A 69 13.71 -17.38 29.74
N GLN A 70 13.03 -17.64 28.64
CA GLN A 70 11.73 -17.03 28.34
C GLN A 70 10.66 -17.49 29.35
N GLY A 71 9.83 -16.55 29.81
CA GLY A 71 8.63 -16.83 30.57
C GLY A 71 7.44 -17.19 29.67
N ASN A 72 6.32 -17.55 30.29
CA ASN A 72 5.09 -17.79 29.54
C ASN A 72 4.54 -16.46 28.96
N ILE A 73 4.11 -16.48 27.69
CA ILE A 73 3.50 -15.32 27.04
C ILE A 73 1.98 -15.43 27.22
N GLY A 74 1.39 -14.41 27.84
CA GLY A 74 -0.05 -14.27 28.02
C GLY A 74 -0.60 -13.15 27.15
N PHE A 75 -1.73 -13.39 26.46
CA PHE A 75 -2.38 -12.38 25.62
C PHE A 75 -3.18 -11.40 26.45
N THR A 76 -3.24 -10.15 25.96
CA THR A 76 -4.00 -9.04 26.52
C THR A 76 -4.79 -8.32 25.43
N ASP A 77 -5.73 -7.47 25.81
CA ASP A 77 -6.53 -6.68 24.87
C ASP A 77 -5.88 -5.30 24.53
N ASN A 78 -4.68 -5.04 25.03
CA ASN A 78 -3.99 -3.77 24.80
C ASN A 78 -2.87 -3.93 23.77
N ASN A 79 -2.97 -3.28 22.62
CA ASN A 79 -1.97 -3.35 21.54
C ASN A 79 -0.58 -2.83 21.95
N LEU A 80 -0.48 -2.01 22.99
CA LEU A 80 0.78 -1.50 23.53
C LEU A 80 1.43 -2.45 24.55
N ASP A 81 0.77 -3.53 24.92
CA ASP A 81 1.40 -4.62 25.64
C ASP A 81 2.22 -5.45 24.66
N LEU A 82 3.52 -5.51 24.87
CA LEU A 82 4.47 -6.11 23.96
C LEU A 82 5.23 -7.25 24.64
N ALA A 83 5.33 -8.39 23.97
CA ALA A 83 6.21 -9.46 24.40
C ALA A 83 7.30 -9.73 23.35
N VAL A 84 8.51 -10.04 23.80
CA VAL A 84 9.58 -10.53 22.93
C VAL A 84 9.52 -12.05 22.92
N SER A 85 9.19 -12.64 21.78
CA SER A 85 9.25 -14.10 21.59
C SER A 85 10.63 -14.50 21.08
N GLY A 86 11.49 -14.95 21.97
CA GLY A 86 12.89 -15.24 21.71
C GLY A 86 13.85 -14.39 22.54
N GLN A 87 15.06 -14.16 22.02
CA GLN A 87 16.09 -13.36 22.69
C GLN A 87 15.90 -11.87 22.41
N GLY A 88 16.42 -11.01 23.32
CA GLY A 88 16.40 -9.56 23.19
C GLY A 88 15.72 -8.87 24.36
N PHE A 89 15.96 -7.58 24.52
CA PHE A 89 15.39 -6.73 25.55
C PHE A 89 14.84 -5.47 24.91
N PHE A 90 13.75 -4.95 25.44
CA PHE A 90 13.31 -3.58 25.14
C PHE A 90 14.34 -2.60 25.65
N ILE A 91 14.57 -1.55 24.89
CA ILE A 91 15.45 -0.45 25.27
C ILE A 91 14.58 0.67 25.81
N LEU A 92 14.83 1.06 27.03
CA LEU A 92 14.12 2.11 27.73
C LEU A 92 15.07 3.29 27.97
N ASN A 93 14.58 4.49 27.77
CA ASN A 93 15.30 5.74 28.03
C ASN A 93 14.70 6.44 29.26
N ASP A 94 15.49 6.58 30.30
CA ASP A 94 15.15 7.40 31.46
C ASP A 94 16.05 8.62 31.47
N ASN A 95 15.56 9.75 30.93
CA ASN A 95 16.26 11.03 30.89
C ASN A 95 17.70 10.95 30.33
N GLY A 96 17.90 10.17 29.29
CA GLY A 96 19.19 9.96 28.61
C GLY A 96 19.99 8.76 29.13
N ILE A 97 19.49 8.03 30.11
CA ILE A 97 20.10 6.80 30.61
C ILE A 97 19.37 5.61 30.00
N ALA A 98 20.09 4.81 29.22
CA ALA A 98 19.53 3.58 28.66
C ALA A 98 19.40 2.50 29.72
N SER A 99 18.26 1.85 29.79
CA SER A 99 18.00 0.63 30.56
C SER A 99 17.30 -0.41 29.67
N TYR A 100 17.39 -1.66 30.09
CA TYR A 100 16.92 -2.77 29.29
C TYR A 100 15.87 -3.54 30.08
N SER A 101 14.78 -3.94 29.44
CA SER A 101 13.69 -4.64 30.13
C SER A 101 13.07 -5.75 29.27
N ARG A 102 12.49 -6.75 29.93
CA ARG A 102 11.60 -7.73 29.33
C ARG A 102 10.12 -7.45 29.64
N ALA A 103 9.86 -6.51 30.53
CA ALA A 103 8.52 -6.06 30.82
C ALA A 103 8.05 -5.14 29.69
N GLY A 104 7.04 -5.55 28.97
CA GLY A 104 6.51 -4.82 27.81
C GLY A 104 5.15 -4.18 28.07
N GLN A 105 4.84 -3.85 29.30
CA GLN A 105 3.66 -3.07 29.66
C GLN A 105 3.91 -1.60 29.31
N PHE A 106 3.35 -1.13 28.19
CA PHE A 106 3.50 0.24 27.76
C PHE A 106 2.17 0.98 27.75
N GLY A 107 2.25 2.28 27.94
CA GLY A 107 1.15 3.23 27.83
C GLY A 107 1.62 4.50 27.14
N VAL A 108 0.72 5.45 26.94
CA VAL A 108 1.03 6.75 26.32
C VAL A 108 0.94 7.84 27.36
N ASP A 109 1.96 8.66 27.49
CA ASP A 109 1.98 9.81 28.39
C ASP A 109 1.23 11.02 27.79
N ARG A 110 1.16 12.12 28.55
CA ARG A 110 0.47 13.36 28.10
C ARG A 110 1.14 14.04 26.92
N GLN A 111 2.41 13.77 26.68
CA GLN A 111 3.20 14.31 25.58
C GLN A 111 3.16 13.40 24.35
N GLY A 112 2.49 12.25 24.44
CA GLY A 112 2.41 11.27 23.37
C GLY A 112 3.56 10.27 23.35
N PHE A 113 4.48 10.27 24.31
CA PHE A 113 5.55 9.27 24.37
C PHE A 113 5.01 7.93 24.87
N VAL A 114 5.52 6.87 24.30
CA VAL A 114 5.25 5.50 24.77
C VAL A 114 6.18 5.21 25.94
N VAL A 115 5.60 5.01 27.13
CA VAL A 115 6.31 4.85 28.38
C VAL A 115 5.90 3.58 29.11
N ASN A 116 6.80 3.04 29.92
CA ASN A 116 6.49 1.98 30.86
C ASN A 116 5.80 2.55 32.12
N PRO A 117 5.32 1.72 33.08
CA PRO A 117 4.68 2.20 34.31
C PRO A 117 5.56 3.08 35.22
N THR A 118 6.89 3.03 35.07
CA THR A 118 7.83 3.88 35.83
C THR A 118 8.13 5.21 35.13
N GLY A 119 7.60 5.43 33.88
CA GLY A 119 7.78 6.66 33.12
C GLY A 119 8.99 6.65 32.17
N SER A 120 9.72 5.56 32.06
CA SER A 120 10.82 5.43 31.10
C SER A 120 10.27 5.23 29.69
N ARG A 121 10.85 5.92 28.69
CA ARG A 121 10.37 5.94 27.30
C ARG A 121 10.90 4.75 26.51
N LEU A 122 10.05 4.18 25.64
CA LEU A 122 10.46 3.12 24.72
C LEU A 122 11.30 3.71 23.58
N THR A 123 12.50 3.16 23.39
CA THR A 123 13.39 3.53 22.27
C THR A 123 13.07 2.69 21.05
N THR A 124 12.97 3.34 19.90
CA THR A 124 12.65 2.73 18.61
C THR A 124 13.56 3.27 17.52
N PHE A 125 13.64 2.57 16.40
CA PHE A 125 14.10 3.16 15.14
C PHE A 125 13.02 4.10 14.63
N LEU A 126 13.39 5.35 14.31
CA LEU A 126 12.46 6.37 13.85
C LEU A 126 12.14 6.20 12.37
N ALA A 127 10.91 6.51 11.98
CA ALA A 127 10.53 6.64 10.59
C ALA A 127 10.71 8.10 10.11
N ASP A 128 10.98 8.27 8.82
CA ASP A 128 10.96 9.57 8.15
C ASP A 128 9.52 10.04 7.86
N ALA A 129 9.38 11.22 7.28
CA ALA A 129 8.06 11.76 6.92
C ALA A 129 7.29 10.90 5.91
N ALA A 130 8.00 10.11 5.11
CA ALA A 130 7.41 9.16 4.14
C ALA A 130 7.07 7.80 4.76
N GLY A 131 7.38 7.57 6.05
CA GLY A 131 7.13 6.30 6.73
C GLY A 131 8.22 5.25 6.54
N ASN A 132 9.38 5.60 5.97
CA ASN A 132 10.51 4.68 5.85
C ASN A 132 11.30 4.65 7.16
N ILE A 133 11.61 3.44 7.65
CA ILE A 133 12.43 3.28 8.85
C ILE A 133 13.86 3.73 8.57
N THR A 134 14.32 4.67 9.39
CA THR A 134 15.72 5.14 9.36
C THR A 134 16.56 4.33 10.34
N GLY A 135 17.88 4.37 10.20
CA GLY A 135 18.77 3.74 11.18
C GLY A 135 18.92 4.53 12.49
N ALA A 136 18.30 5.70 12.61
CA ALA A 136 18.36 6.53 13.79
C ALA A 136 17.44 6.00 14.89
N THR A 137 17.95 5.90 16.13
CA THR A 137 17.15 5.52 17.29
C THR A 137 16.72 6.76 18.08
N GLY A 138 15.52 6.69 18.65
CA GLY A 138 14.97 7.75 19.49
C GLY A 138 13.75 7.28 20.27
N ASP A 139 13.25 8.15 21.13
CA ASP A 139 12.04 7.88 21.92
C ASP A 139 10.82 7.84 21.02
N LEU A 140 10.00 6.81 21.15
CA LEU A 140 8.76 6.69 20.37
C LEU A 140 7.74 7.72 20.85
N GLN A 141 7.40 8.63 19.95
CA GLN A 141 6.32 9.59 20.18
C GLN A 141 5.18 9.35 19.18
N LEU A 142 4.00 9.17 19.72
CA LEU A 142 2.76 9.08 18.96
C LEU A 142 2.24 10.48 18.68
N ASP A 143 2.18 10.86 17.44
CA ASP A 143 1.49 12.07 17.05
C ASP A 143 -0.02 11.83 17.15
N THR A 144 -0.65 12.42 18.16
CA THR A 144 -2.09 12.34 18.41
C THR A 144 -2.85 13.46 17.71
N SER A 145 -2.15 14.33 16.96
CA SER A 145 -2.80 15.37 16.15
C SER A 145 -3.52 14.76 14.97
N ASP A 146 -4.53 15.47 14.48
CA ASP A 146 -5.23 15.09 13.27
C ASP A 146 -4.25 15.16 12.08
N ILE A 147 -4.26 14.13 11.22
CA ILE A 147 -3.51 14.19 9.97
C ILE A 147 -4.13 15.25 9.06
N ALA A 148 -3.29 16.15 8.55
CA ALA A 148 -3.74 17.18 7.63
C ALA A 148 -4.28 16.54 6.33
N PRO A 149 -5.29 17.14 5.69
CA PRO A 149 -5.79 16.64 4.41
C PRO A 149 -4.71 16.76 3.33
N GLN A 150 -4.78 15.88 2.36
CA GLN A 150 -3.94 15.93 1.17
C GLN A 150 -4.83 16.11 -0.06
N ALA A 151 -4.55 17.16 -0.81
CA ALA A 151 -5.22 17.38 -2.10
C ALA A 151 -4.84 16.27 -3.08
N THR A 152 -5.81 15.84 -3.89
CA THR A 152 -5.57 14.88 -4.96
C THR A 152 -4.65 15.49 -6.01
N ALA A 153 -3.56 14.83 -6.33
CA ALA A 153 -2.60 15.22 -7.35
C ALA A 153 -2.59 14.26 -8.55
N ILE A 154 -2.88 12.99 -8.33
CA ILE A 154 -2.86 11.95 -9.36
C ILE A 154 -4.19 11.19 -9.35
N LEU A 155 -4.75 11.00 -10.54
CA LEU A 155 -5.85 10.08 -10.82
C LEU A 155 -5.32 8.98 -11.73
N ASP A 156 -5.35 7.75 -11.28
CA ASP A 156 -4.86 6.58 -12.00
C ASP A 156 -6.03 5.77 -12.58
N PHE A 157 -6.01 5.56 -13.89
CA PHE A 157 -7.08 4.95 -14.68
C PHE A 157 -6.64 3.62 -15.29
N GLY A 158 -6.87 2.53 -14.60
CA GLY A 158 -6.82 1.17 -15.18
C GLY A 158 -8.17 0.81 -15.79
N ILE A 159 -8.41 1.20 -17.04
CA ILE A 159 -9.67 1.00 -17.75
C ILE A 159 -9.46 0.21 -19.03
N ASN A 160 -10.52 -0.44 -19.50
CA ASN A 160 -10.57 -0.97 -20.87
C ASN A 160 -11.63 -0.23 -21.68
N LEU A 161 -11.23 0.36 -22.80
CA LEU A 161 -12.13 0.97 -23.78
C LEU A 161 -12.49 -0.05 -24.86
N ASP A 162 -13.77 -0.18 -25.19
CA ASP A 162 -14.24 -1.15 -26.17
C ASP A 162 -13.86 -0.74 -27.60
N SER A 163 -12.93 -1.47 -28.22
CA SER A 163 -12.49 -1.20 -29.59
C SER A 163 -13.63 -1.31 -30.62
N SER A 164 -14.68 -2.09 -30.33
CA SER A 164 -15.85 -2.27 -31.19
C SER A 164 -16.98 -1.28 -30.94
N ALA A 165 -16.84 -0.39 -29.91
CA ALA A 165 -17.85 0.59 -29.59
C ALA A 165 -18.19 1.46 -30.81
N PRO A 166 -19.46 1.84 -31.02
CA PRO A 166 -19.86 2.77 -32.08
C PRO A 166 -19.29 4.17 -31.81
N ILE A 167 -19.19 4.97 -32.85
CA ILE A 167 -18.82 6.39 -32.72
C ILE A 167 -20.05 7.17 -32.22
N PRO A 168 -20.02 7.71 -31.00
CA PRO A 168 -21.20 8.32 -30.41
C PRO A 168 -21.51 9.69 -31.05
N GLY A 169 -22.79 10.01 -31.19
CA GLY A 169 -23.25 11.26 -31.80
C GLY A 169 -22.86 11.42 -33.26
N SER A 170 -22.45 10.31 -33.91
CA SER A 170 -22.17 10.35 -35.34
C SER A 170 -23.47 10.50 -36.12
N SER A 171 -23.48 11.43 -37.04
CA SER A 171 -24.51 11.47 -38.07
C SER A 171 -24.15 10.47 -39.18
N PRO A 172 -25.12 9.83 -39.80
CA PRO A 172 -24.85 9.08 -41.02
C PRO A 172 -24.20 10.02 -42.06
N THR A 173 -23.57 9.41 -43.08
CA THR A 173 -23.01 10.17 -44.20
C THR A 173 -24.10 11.07 -44.79
N SER A 174 -23.96 12.38 -44.59
CA SER A 174 -24.89 13.36 -45.19
C SER A 174 -24.36 13.96 -46.49
N ASP A 175 -23.04 13.98 -46.62
CA ASP A 175 -22.37 14.66 -47.74
C ASP A 175 -21.21 13.80 -48.26
N ILE A 176 -21.08 13.79 -49.59
CA ILE A 176 -19.93 13.26 -50.31
C ILE A 176 -19.22 14.44 -50.96
N THR A 177 -17.99 14.66 -50.56
CA THR A 177 -17.12 15.69 -51.11
C THR A 177 -16.41 15.11 -52.34
N LEU A 178 -16.52 15.80 -53.47
CA LEU A 178 -15.78 15.48 -54.66
C LEU A 178 -14.46 16.25 -54.69
N GLY A 179 -13.38 15.50 -54.94
CA GLY A 179 -12.06 16.06 -55.25
C GLY A 179 -11.74 15.87 -56.74
N GLY A 180 -10.72 16.57 -57.20
CA GLY A 180 -10.35 16.56 -58.61
C GLY A 180 -10.96 17.72 -59.36
N ALA A 181 -10.75 17.81 -60.69
CA ALA A 181 -11.13 19.01 -61.43
C ALA A 181 -12.05 18.72 -62.61
N GLN A 182 -12.12 17.48 -63.15
CA GLN A 182 -12.86 17.26 -64.41
C GLN A 182 -13.43 15.83 -64.56
N LEU A 183 -14.58 15.81 -65.23
CA LEU A 183 -15.18 14.62 -65.84
C LEU A 183 -15.08 14.75 -67.37
N ASP A 184 -14.69 13.66 -68.04
CA ASP A 184 -14.55 13.57 -69.51
C ASP A 184 -15.78 12.85 -70.10
N ASP A 185 -16.56 13.56 -70.90
CA ASP A 185 -17.76 13.04 -71.57
C ASP A 185 -17.44 11.95 -72.58
N GLY A 186 -16.20 11.91 -73.09
CA GLY A 186 -15.71 10.89 -73.99
C GLY A 186 -15.35 9.55 -73.30
N VAL A 187 -15.26 9.52 -71.96
CA VAL A 187 -14.94 8.34 -71.15
C VAL A 187 -16.07 8.09 -70.15
N SER A 188 -17.24 7.88 -70.60
CA SER A 188 -18.44 7.58 -69.81
C SER A 188 -18.88 6.12 -70.00
N PRO A 189 -19.29 5.38 -68.93
CA PRO A 189 -19.38 5.82 -67.52
C PRO A 189 -18.02 5.81 -66.83
N PHE A 190 -17.87 6.73 -65.84
CA PHE A 190 -16.71 6.82 -64.95
C PHE A 190 -17.12 6.48 -63.52
N THR A 191 -16.31 5.65 -62.85
CA THR A 191 -16.53 5.29 -61.44
C THR A 191 -15.37 5.85 -60.59
N THR A 192 -15.70 6.55 -59.52
CA THR A 192 -14.68 7.07 -58.59
C THR A 192 -13.92 5.94 -57.87
N PRO A 193 -12.73 6.20 -57.34
CA PRO A 193 -12.14 5.32 -56.34
C PRO A 193 -13.12 5.04 -55.20
N ILE A 194 -12.94 3.88 -54.55
CA ILE A 194 -13.78 3.46 -53.42
C ILE A 194 -13.56 4.35 -52.18
N PHE A 195 -14.63 4.57 -51.42
CA PHE A 195 -14.66 5.26 -50.16
C PHE A 195 -15.64 4.57 -49.20
N ASP A 196 -15.65 4.97 -47.94
CA ASP A 196 -16.55 4.41 -46.94
C ASP A 196 -17.80 5.26 -46.79
N LEU A 197 -18.97 4.62 -46.70
CA LEU A 197 -20.21 5.24 -46.24
C LEU A 197 -20.39 4.91 -44.75
N TYR A 198 -21.15 5.75 -44.07
CA TYR A 198 -21.44 5.52 -42.64
C TYR A 198 -22.94 5.43 -42.43
N ASP A 199 -23.39 4.37 -41.75
CA ASP A 199 -24.80 4.14 -41.43
C ASP A 199 -25.30 5.07 -40.29
N ASN A 200 -26.57 4.93 -39.90
CA ASN A 200 -27.16 5.72 -38.81
C ASN A 200 -26.53 5.50 -37.43
N ASN A 201 -25.75 4.43 -37.27
CA ASN A 201 -24.99 4.10 -36.07
C ASN A 201 -23.52 4.57 -36.17
N GLY A 202 -23.12 5.19 -37.28
CA GLY A 202 -21.75 5.57 -37.57
C GLY A 202 -20.84 4.40 -37.96
N THR A 203 -21.40 3.24 -38.30
CA THR A 203 -20.64 2.07 -38.76
C THR A 203 -20.23 2.25 -40.21
N ALA A 204 -18.94 2.07 -40.50
CA ALA A 204 -18.43 2.18 -41.86
C ALA A 204 -18.90 1.01 -42.75
N VAL A 205 -19.40 1.34 -43.92
CA VAL A 205 -19.68 0.40 -45.01
C VAL A 205 -18.65 0.65 -46.11
N PRO A 206 -17.57 -0.15 -46.12
CA PRO A 206 -16.43 0.08 -47.01
C PRO A 206 -16.73 -0.30 -48.44
N GLY A 207 -16.00 0.27 -49.37
CA GLY A 207 -16.01 -0.12 -50.79
C GLY A 207 -17.10 0.51 -51.62
N SER A 208 -17.72 1.61 -51.14
CA SER A 208 -18.68 2.40 -51.91
C SER A 208 -18.00 3.23 -52.98
N SER A 209 -18.71 3.57 -54.04
CA SER A 209 -18.23 4.44 -55.13
C SER A 209 -19.37 5.20 -55.78
N LEU A 210 -19.05 6.27 -56.51
CA LEU A 210 -19.99 6.99 -57.35
C LEU A 210 -19.71 6.66 -58.83
N GLN A 211 -20.75 6.36 -59.58
CA GLN A 211 -20.67 6.25 -61.03
C GLN A 211 -21.31 7.47 -61.69
N PHE A 212 -20.58 8.04 -62.62
CA PHE A 212 -21.02 9.19 -63.44
C PHE A 212 -21.23 8.70 -64.87
N THR A 213 -22.46 8.88 -65.39
CA THR A 213 -22.80 8.48 -66.77
C THR A 213 -23.27 9.73 -67.52
N TYR A 214 -22.55 10.08 -68.58
CA TYR A 214 -22.91 11.21 -69.48
C TYR A 214 -24.18 10.92 -70.24
N THR A 215 -25.13 11.89 -70.23
CA THR A 215 -26.43 11.72 -70.88
C THR A 215 -26.53 12.39 -72.24
N GLY A 216 -25.53 13.21 -72.60
CA GLY A 216 -25.56 14.03 -73.82
C GLY A 216 -26.27 15.35 -73.66
N GLY A 217 -25.86 16.36 -74.42
CA GLY A 217 -26.54 17.66 -74.44
C GLY A 217 -26.12 18.64 -73.32
N GLY A 218 -24.87 19.09 -73.33
CA GLY A 218 -24.31 19.99 -72.31
C GLY A 218 -23.64 19.18 -71.19
N ASP A 219 -23.54 19.81 -69.99
CA ASP A 219 -22.86 19.18 -68.83
C ASP A 219 -23.79 18.32 -67.98
N LEU A 220 -24.70 17.54 -68.65
CA LEU A 220 -25.71 16.70 -67.99
C LEU A 220 -25.20 15.28 -67.76
N TRP A 221 -25.20 14.87 -66.48
CA TRP A 221 -24.74 13.55 -66.04
C TRP A 221 -25.77 12.89 -65.15
N ASN A 222 -25.83 11.56 -65.20
CA ASN A 222 -26.48 10.76 -64.15
C ASN A 222 -25.43 10.39 -63.10
N ILE A 223 -25.78 10.56 -61.85
CA ILE A 223 -24.94 10.17 -60.71
C ILE A 223 -25.60 9.00 -60.00
N GLU A 224 -24.89 7.90 -59.91
CA GLU A 224 -25.34 6.67 -59.29
C GLU A 224 -24.44 6.33 -58.11
N LEU A 225 -25.03 6.06 -56.94
CA LEU A 225 -24.32 5.57 -55.77
C LEU A 225 -24.27 4.05 -55.89
N LEU A 226 -23.05 3.49 -55.88
CA LEU A 226 -22.76 2.06 -55.81
C LEU A 226 -22.30 1.74 -54.38
N PRO A 227 -23.20 1.29 -53.49
CA PRO A 227 -22.82 0.97 -52.12
C PRO A 227 -21.88 -0.23 -52.05
N GLY A 228 -20.89 -0.19 -51.16
CA GLY A 228 -19.98 -1.29 -50.91
C GLY A 228 -20.57 -2.36 -49.98
N GLY A 229 -19.78 -3.41 -49.73
CA GLY A 229 -20.16 -4.49 -48.83
C GLY A 229 -21.22 -5.46 -49.40
N ALA A 230 -21.95 -6.11 -48.49
CA ALA A 230 -23.05 -7.02 -48.83
C ALA A 230 -24.39 -6.30 -49.05
N SER A 231 -24.37 -4.98 -49.28
CA SER A 231 -25.59 -4.20 -49.49
C SER A 231 -26.27 -4.66 -50.77
N THR A 232 -27.49 -5.20 -50.64
CA THR A 232 -28.35 -5.62 -51.77
C THR A 232 -29.28 -4.52 -52.22
N VAL A 233 -29.05 -3.31 -51.78
CA VAL A 233 -29.91 -2.15 -52.08
C VAL A 233 -29.68 -1.71 -53.52
N PRO A 234 -30.74 -1.46 -54.30
CA PRO A 234 -30.60 -0.87 -55.64
C PRO A 234 -29.87 0.46 -55.54
N ALA A 235 -28.94 0.68 -56.45
CA ALA A 235 -28.28 1.94 -56.60
C ALA A 235 -29.32 3.07 -56.82
N THR A 236 -29.18 4.19 -56.05
CA THR A 236 -30.00 5.36 -56.30
C THR A 236 -29.34 6.19 -57.39
N ILE A 237 -30.12 6.52 -58.41
CA ILE A 237 -29.68 7.27 -59.58
C ILE A 237 -30.36 8.65 -59.52
N VAL A 238 -29.56 9.72 -59.59
CA VAL A 238 -30.07 11.05 -59.87
C VAL A 238 -29.74 11.42 -61.30
N ASN A 239 -30.77 11.65 -62.06
CA ASN A 239 -30.67 11.91 -63.50
C ASN A 239 -30.51 13.39 -63.82
N ASN A 240 -29.77 13.69 -64.89
CA ASN A 240 -29.62 15.03 -65.45
C ASN A 240 -29.09 16.08 -64.47
N VAL A 241 -28.06 15.73 -63.70
CA VAL A 241 -27.34 16.68 -62.84
C VAL A 241 -26.40 17.51 -63.70
N THR A 242 -26.46 18.82 -63.62
CA THR A 242 -25.51 19.72 -64.31
C THR A 242 -24.22 19.78 -63.49
N ILE A 243 -23.17 19.17 -64.01
CA ILE A 243 -21.87 19.15 -63.33
C ILE A 243 -21.31 20.58 -63.26
N GLY A 244 -20.75 20.92 -62.10
CA GLY A 244 -20.15 22.23 -61.82
C GLY A 244 -21.10 23.29 -61.26
N THR A 245 -22.43 23.05 -61.27
CA THR A 245 -23.42 24.01 -60.75
C THR A 245 -24.45 23.40 -59.82
N ASP A 246 -24.76 22.11 -59.98
CA ASP A 246 -25.83 21.47 -59.23
C ASP A 246 -25.31 20.58 -58.11
N THR A 247 -26.16 20.35 -57.14
CA THR A 247 -25.99 19.30 -56.11
C THR A 247 -26.95 18.17 -56.39
N ALA A 248 -26.49 16.92 -56.24
CA ALA A 248 -27.33 15.76 -56.34
C ALA A 248 -27.65 15.21 -54.95
N THR A 249 -28.91 14.84 -54.70
CA THR A 249 -29.30 14.15 -53.47
C THR A 249 -29.62 12.70 -53.80
N LEU A 250 -28.76 11.81 -53.36
CA LEU A 250 -28.92 10.38 -53.43
C LEU A 250 -29.59 9.85 -52.17
N SER A 251 -30.22 8.69 -52.24
CA SER A 251 -30.79 8.02 -51.07
C SER A 251 -30.11 6.68 -50.88
N TRP A 252 -29.68 6.43 -49.66
CA TRP A 252 -29.04 5.18 -49.31
C TRP A 252 -29.76 4.51 -48.14
N ASP A 253 -30.08 3.24 -48.31
CA ASP A 253 -30.67 2.38 -47.28
C ASP A 253 -29.58 1.39 -46.82
N PRO A 254 -29.03 1.56 -45.61
CA PRO A 254 -27.90 0.75 -45.14
C PRO A 254 -28.26 -0.71 -44.84
N ASP A 255 -29.56 -1.04 -44.63
CA ASP A 255 -30.01 -2.37 -44.25
C ASP A 255 -31.10 -2.98 -45.14
N ALA A 256 -31.30 -2.46 -46.38
CA ALA A 256 -32.21 -2.99 -47.40
C ALA A 256 -33.68 -3.14 -46.93
N GLY A 257 -34.20 -2.15 -46.23
CA GLY A 257 -35.58 -2.13 -45.76
C GLY A 257 -35.75 -2.71 -44.35
N GLY A 258 -34.68 -2.78 -43.57
CA GLY A 258 -34.66 -3.18 -42.18
C GLY A 258 -35.10 -2.08 -41.20
N ALA A 259 -34.45 -1.99 -40.05
CA ALA A 259 -34.82 -1.08 -38.97
C ALA A 259 -34.23 0.33 -39.11
N GLN A 260 -33.24 0.53 -39.95
CA GLN A 260 -32.58 1.83 -40.12
C GLN A 260 -33.29 2.72 -41.13
N PRO A 261 -33.44 4.03 -40.86
CA PRO A 261 -34.04 4.94 -41.84
C PRO A 261 -33.10 5.15 -43.04
N VAL A 262 -33.71 5.41 -44.20
CA VAL A 262 -33.00 5.79 -45.41
C VAL A 262 -32.23 7.11 -45.21
N ILE A 263 -30.98 7.14 -45.60
CA ILE A 263 -30.07 8.24 -45.45
C ILE A 263 -30.06 9.08 -46.76
N PRO A 264 -30.45 10.34 -46.73
CA PRO A 264 -30.23 11.25 -47.87
C PRO A 264 -28.76 11.69 -47.88
N ILE A 265 -28.11 11.52 -49.03
CA ILE A 265 -26.69 11.89 -49.22
C ILE A 265 -26.61 12.99 -50.28
N THR A 266 -26.03 14.12 -49.94
CA THR A 266 -25.79 15.20 -50.88
C THR A 266 -24.42 15.04 -51.56
N VAL A 267 -24.38 15.13 -52.85
CA VAL A 267 -23.16 15.19 -53.65
C VAL A 267 -23.07 16.56 -54.29
N ASP A 268 -22.09 17.35 -53.82
CA ASP A 268 -21.84 18.71 -54.38
C ASP A 268 -20.91 18.59 -55.58
N THR A 269 -21.41 18.98 -56.76
CA THR A 269 -20.62 18.93 -58.00
C THR A 269 -19.98 20.28 -58.34
N THR A 270 -20.14 21.28 -57.49
CA THR A 270 -19.56 22.61 -57.72
C THR A 270 -18.02 22.52 -57.78
N GLY A 271 -17.43 23.20 -58.78
CA GLY A 271 -15.98 23.14 -58.98
C GLY A 271 -15.46 21.97 -59.84
N ILE A 272 -16.34 21.03 -60.24
CA ILE A 272 -16.01 19.99 -61.21
C ILE A 272 -16.36 20.52 -62.60
N ALA A 273 -15.42 20.43 -63.52
CA ALA A 273 -15.67 20.81 -64.92
C ALA A 273 -16.05 19.57 -65.75
N SER A 274 -17.10 19.68 -66.57
CA SER A 274 -17.37 18.70 -67.63
C SER A 274 -16.58 19.12 -68.88
N ASN A 275 -15.78 18.23 -69.44
CA ASN A 275 -14.89 18.56 -70.56
C ASN A 275 -14.69 17.37 -71.49
N THR A 276 -14.43 17.62 -72.77
CA THR A 276 -14.15 16.60 -73.77
C THR A 276 -12.64 16.43 -73.93
N GLY A 277 -12.13 15.23 -73.64
CA GLY A 277 -10.72 14.86 -73.92
C GLY A 277 -9.71 15.19 -72.84
N GLY A 278 -10.13 15.51 -71.60
CA GLY A 278 -9.26 15.85 -70.47
C GLY A 278 -8.91 14.71 -69.53
N GLY A 279 -9.61 13.56 -69.66
CA GLY A 279 -9.52 12.44 -68.76
C GLY A 279 -10.23 12.66 -67.42
N ASN A 280 -10.77 11.59 -66.82
CA ASN A 280 -11.46 11.63 -65.55
C ASN A 280 -10.48 11.64 -64.36
N ASN A 281 -10.57 12.58 -63.45
CA ASN A 281 -9.75 12.67 -62.24
C ASN A 281 -10.57 12.94 -60.97
N VAL A 282 -11.88 12.73 -61.00
CA VAL A 282 -12.74 12.94 -59.83
C VAL A 282 -12.56 11.84 -58.82
N THR A 283 -12.37 12.24 -57.59
CA THR A 283 -12.37 11.39 -56.43
C THR A 283 -13.56 11.70 -55.54
N ALA A 284 -14.01 10.78 -54.72
CA ALA A 284 -15.09 11.00 -53.77
C ALA A 284 -14.62 10.55 -52.37
N ALA A 285 -15.00 11.32 -51.39
CA ALA A 285 -14.77 11.02 -49.96
C ALA A 285 -16.03 11.38 -49.16
N SER A 286 -16.45 10.49 -48.30
CA SER A 286 -17.55 10.80 -47.39
C SER A 286 -17.03 11.57 -46.18
N THR A 287 -17.83 12.50 -45.67
CA THR A 287 -17.53 13.23 -44.43
C THR A 287 -18.50 12.75 -43.37
N GLN A 288 -17.95 12.20 -42.29
CA GLN A 288 -18.73 11.88 -41.10
C GLN A 288 -18.60 13.05 -40.12
N THR A 289 -19.72 13.65 -39.75
CA THR A 289 -19.78 14.66 -38.71
C THR A 289 -20.15 14.01 -37.38
N GLN A 290 -19.35 14.22 -36.39
CA GLN A 290 -19.67 13.81 -35.03
C GLN A 290 -20.24 15.00 -34.26
N ALA A 291 -21.38 14.84 -33.57
CA ALA A 291 -21.99 15.90 -32.77
C ALA A 291 -20.97 16.37 -31.70
N ALA A 292 -21.07 17.63 -31.27
CA ALA A 292 -20.24 18.12 -30.18
C ALA A 292 -20.48 17.30 -28.90
N PHE A 293 -19.45 17.12 -28.11
CA PHE A 293 -19.57 16.45 -26.82
C PHE A 293 -20.47 17.26 -25.88
N ASP A 294 -21.38 16.56 -25.19
CA ASP A 294 -22.28 17.11 -24.17
C ASP A 294 -22.44 16.06 -23.05
N ALA A 295 -21.93 16.39 -21.86
CA ALA A 295 -21.98 15.51 -20.68
C ALA A 295 -23.42 15.18 -20.24
N THR A 296 -24.40 16.02 -20.60
CA THR A 296 -25.82 15.81 -20.28
C THR A 296 -26.53 14.90 -21.28
N ASN A 297 -25.93 14.67 -22.44
CA ASN A 297 -26.49 13.85 -23.51
C ASN A 297 -25.69 12.54 -23.67
N ALA A 298 -26.21 11.44 -23.18
CA ALA A 298 -25.57 10.12 -23.20
C ALA A 298 -25.26 9.61 -24.63
N ASN A 299 -25.87 10.19 -25.68
CA ASN A 299 -25.59 9.78 -27.07
C ASN A 299 -24.30 10.42 -27.61
N THR A 300 -23.64 11.31 -26.88
CA THR A 300 -22.42 12.01 -27.32
C THR A 300 -21.12 11.41 -26.79
N TYR A 301 -21.20 10.40 -25.94
CA TYR A 301 -20.05 9.67 -25.39
C TYR A 301 -20.35 8.18 -25.26
N ASN A 302 -19.30 7.34 -25.12
CA ASN A 302 -19.46 5.89 -25.03
C ASN A 302 -19.56 5.39 -23.59
N SER A 303 -18.79 5.98 -22.69
CA SER A 303 -18.70 5.54 -21.30
C SER A 303 -18.24 6.68 -20.38
N SER A 304 -18.52 6.53 -19.11
CA SER A 304 -18.02 7.45 -18.08
C SER A 304 -17.67 6.68 -16.81
N THR A 305 -16.75 7.24 -16.03
CA THR A 305 -16.43 6.76 -14.69
C THR A 305 -16.26 7.91 -13.73
N SER A 306 -16.56 7.70 -12.46
CA SER A 306 -16.50 8.74 -11.43
C SER A 306 -15.70 8.29 -10.23
N LEU A 307 -14.95 9.22 -9.65
CA LEU A 307 -14.13 9.03 -8.46
C LEU A 307 -14.23 10.26 -7.57
N THR A 308 -14.22 10.04 -6.25
CA THR A 308 -14.13 11.14 -5.29
C THR A 308 -12.67 11.61 -5.19
N ILE A 309 -12.45 12.91 -5.35
CA ILE A 309 -11.17 13.58 -5.15
C ILE A 309 -11.27 14.56 -3.98
N PHE A 310 -10.15 15.00 -3.45
CA PHE A 310 -10.09 15.89 -2.29
C PHE A 310 -9.32 17.16 -2.61
N ASP A 311 -9.79 18.28 -2.08
CA ASP A 311 -9.12 19.56 -2.17
C ASP A 311 -8.08 19.75 -1.04
N SER A 312 -7.39 20.89 -1.01
CA SER A 312 -6.38 21.21 -0.01
C SER A 312 -6.92 21.37 1.42
N LEU A 313 -8.23 21.53 1.58
CA LEU A 313 -8.93 21.63 2.86
C LEU A 313 -9.58 20.30 3.27
N GLY A 314 -9.49 19.26 2.41
CA GLY A 314 -10.06 17.94 2.64
C GLY A 314 -11.54 17.82 2.28
N SER A 315 -12.11 18.81 1.57
CA SER A 315 -13.47 18.70 1.04
C SER A 315 -13.48 17.72 -0.14
N SER A 316 -14.54 16.93 -0.22
CA SER A 316 -14.70 15.94 -1.30
C SER A 316 -15.39 16.57 -2.50
N HIS A 317 -14.89 16.28 -3.70
CA HIS A 317 -15.43 16.66 -5.00
C HIS A 317 -15.63 15.43 -5.86
N LEU A 318 -16.65 15.42 -6.72
CA LEU A 318 -16.89 14.31 -7.63
C LEU A 318 -16.21 14.60 -8.98
N ALA A 319 -15.14 13.87 -9.27
CA ALA A 319 -14.49 13.86 -10.58
C ALA A 319 -15.17 12.82 -11.47
N THR A 320 -15.66 13.22 -12.64
CA THR A 320 -16.25 12.33 -13.63
C THR A 320 -15.50 12.46 -14.93
N THR A 321 -14.98 11.36 -15.44
CA THR A 321 -14.29 11.31 -16.73
C THR A 321 -15.20 10.63 -17.75
N TYR A 322 -15.41 11.29 -18.89
CA TYR A 322 -16.17 10.77 -20.03
C TYR A 322 -15.21 10.36 -21.14
N TYR A 323 -15.51 9.25 -21.79
CA TYR A 323 -14.73 8.70 -22.88
C TYR A 323 -15.57 8.65 -24.15
N ARG A 324 -15.02 9.19 -25.20
CA ARG A 324 -15.68 9.31 -26.49
C ARG A 324 -14.77 8.76 -27.59
N LYS A 325 -15.26 7.80 -28.36
CA LYS A 325 -14.55 7.29 -29.53
C LYS A 325 -14.62 8.30 -30.67
N THR A 326 -13.49 8.53 -31.33
CA THR A 326 -13.41 9.42 -32.50
C THR A 326 -13.58 8.64 -33.81
N PRO A 327 -13.84 9.33 -34.94
CA PRO A 327 -13.80 8.68 -36.26
C PRO A 327 -12.44 8.13 -36.64
N THR A 328 -11.36 8.64 -36.03
CA THR A 328 -10.00 8.12 -36.28
C THR A 328 -9.82 6.77 -35.57
N PRO A 329 -9.41 5.71 -36.26
CA PRO A 329 -9.21 4.40 -35.65
C PRO A 329 -8.26 4.46 -34.44
N ASN A 330 -8.62 3.75 -33.36
CA ASN A 330 -7.86 3.64 -32.12
C ASN A 330 -7.60 4.97 -31.39
N VAL A 331 -8.41 6.00 -31.69
CA VAL A 331 -8.31 7.31 -31.04
C VAL A 331 -9.60 7.61 -30.28
N TRP A 332 -9.42 8.01 -29.04
CA TRP A 332 -10.48 8.43 -28.11
C TRP A 332 -10.21 9.83 -27.60
N GLU A 333 -11.26 10.47 -27.16
CA GLU A 333 -11.22 11.73 -26.40
C GLU A 333 -11.67 11.47 -24.97
N SER A 334 -10.96 12.03 -24.00
CA SER A 334 -11.38 12.07 -22.61
C SER A 334 -11.72 13.49 -22.19
N TYR A 335 -12.74 13.62 -21.34
CA TYR A 335 -13.22 14.90 -20.79
C TYR A 335 -13.35 14.74 -19.28
N LEU A 336 -12.67 15.60 -18.52
CA LEU A 336 -12.77 15.61 -17.07
C LEU A 336 -13.73 16.70 -16.59
N PHE A 337 -14.66 16.30 -15.75
CA PHE A 337 -15.60 17.18 -15.05
C PHE A 337 -15.39 17.03 -13.55
N VAL A 338 -15.41 18.15 -12.85
CA VAL A 338 -15.45 18.18 -11.39
C VAL A 338 -16.70 18.93 -10.94
N ASP A 339 -17.51 18.28 -10.12
CA ASP A 339 -18.82 18.77 -9.66
C ASP A 339 -19.71 19.30 -10.80
N GLY A 340 -19.66 18.60 -11.94
CA GLY A 340 -20.44 18.95 -13.14
C GLY A 340 -19.86 20.08 -14.00
N THR A 341 -18.70 20.62 -13.63
CA THR A 341 -17.99 21.63 -14.43
C THR A 341 -16.83 20.99 -15.18
N GLN A 342 -16.75 21.23 -16.49
CA GLN A 342 -15.62 20.74 -17.29
C GLN A 342 -14.33 21.46 -16.88
N VAL A 343 -13.32 20.69 -16.52
CA VAL A 343 -11.99 21.19 -16.11
C VAL A 343 -10.89 20.80 -17.10
N ASP A 344 -11.11 19.73 -17.89
CA ASP A 344 -10.19 19.31 -18.95
C ASP A 344 -10.95 18.66 -20.12
N GLY A 345 -10.32 18.66 -21.30
CA GLY A 345 -10.78 17.99 -22.51
C GLY A 345 -11.22 18.94 -23.64
N PRO A 346 -11.21 18.42 -24.89
CA PRO A 346 -10.88 17.05 -25.26
C PRO A 346 -9.39 16.72 -25.10
N SER A 347 -9.08 15.71 -24.32
CA SER A 347 -7.74 15.17 -24.20
C SER A 347 -7.65 13.86 -24.98
N THR A 348 -6.67 13.76 -25.90
CA THR A 348 -6.56 12.65 -26.83
C THR A 348 -5.92 11.42 -26.19
N LEU A 349 -6.59 10.28 -26.30
CA LEU A 349 -6.05 8.95 -25.97
C LEU A 349 -5.94 8.14 -27.25
N ALA A 350 -4.72 7.79 -27.67
CA ALA A 350 -4.50 6.94 -28.83
C ALA A 350 -3.88 5.59 -28.40
N PHE A 351 -4.31 4.53 -29.05
CA PHE A 351 -3.90 3.16 -28.73
C PHE A 351 -3.17 2.52 -29.91
N SER A 352 -2.23 1.64 -29.60
CA SER A 352 -1.54 0.81 -30.57
C SER A 352 -2.49 -0.27 -31.13
N GLN A 353 -2.06 -0.96 -32.18
CA GLN A 353 -2.77 -2.15 -32.70
C GLN A 353 -2.83 -3.31 -31.69
N GLN A 354 -1.99 -3.28 -30.64
CA GLN A 354 -1.98 -4.24 -29.55
C GLN A 354 -2.88 -3.78 -28.36
N GLY A 355 -3.53 -2.63 -28.49
CA GLY A 355 -4.46 -2.10 -27.47
C GLY A 355 -3.78 -1.40 -26.29
N THR A 356 -2.51 -1.01 -26.39
CA THR A 356 -1.79 -0.24 -25.37
C THR A 356 -1.78 1.25 -25.71
N VAL A 357 -1.77 2.12 -24.70
CA VAL A 357 -1.71 3.58 -24.86
C VAL A 357 -0.40 4.00 -25.52
N ILE A 358 -0.49 4.86 -26.54
CA ILE A 358 0.66 5.53 -27.20
C ILE A 358 0.57 7.05 -27.13
N THR A 359 -0.63 7.60 -26.92
CA THR A 359 -0.85 9.00 -26.60
C THR A 359 -1.79 9.06 -25.39
N PRO A 360 -1.43 9.80 -24.35
CA PRO A 360 -0.18 10.55 -24.17
C PRO A 360 1.06 9.65 -24.18
N THR A 361 2.21 10.20 -24.62
CA THR A 361 3.48 9.45 -24.60
C THR A 361 3.89 9.13 -23.17
N ALA A 362 4.63 8.03 -22.99
CA ALA A 362 5.10 7.63 -21.66
C ALA A 362 5.73 8.80 -20.90
N PRO A 363 5.35 8.98 -19.62
CA PRO A 363 4.63 8.08 -18.71
C PRO A 363 3.10 7.99 -18.87
N SER A 364 2.52 8.33 -20.01
CA SER A 364 1.08 8.23 -20.35
C SER A 364 0.19 9.13 -19.49
N GLN A 365 0.69 10.32 -19.14
CA GLN A 365 0.04 11.26 -18.23
C GLN A 365 -0.44 12.51 -18.94
N ILE A 366 -1.60 13.01 -18.51
CA ILE A 366 -2.18 14.28 -18.94
C ILE A 366 -2.23 15.21 -17.72
N THR A 367 -1.54 16.34 -17.79
CA THR A 367 -1.60 17.36 -16.73
C THR A 367 -2.74 18.32 -17.00
N VAL A 368 -3.72 18.35 -16.12
CA VAL A 368 -4.87 19.24 -16.16
C VAL A 368 -4.46 20.64 -15.70
N ALA A 369 -4.95 21.68 -16.39
CA ALA A 369 -4.72 23.04 -15.94
C ALA A 369 -5.30 23.26 -14.54
N PRO A 370 -4.57 23.94 -13.63
CA PRO A 370 -5.06 24.15 -12.27
C PRO A 370 -6.41 24.87 -12.27
N PHE A 371 -7.38 24.30 -11.57
CA PHE A 371 -8.72 24.86 -11.44
C PHE A 371 -9.08 25.14 -9.98
N ASN A 372 -10.00 26.06 -9.74
CA ASN A 372 -10.44 26.43 -8.40
C ASN A 372 -11.65 25.58 -7.98
N PRO A 373 -11.51 24.71 -6.98
CA PRO A 373 -12.63 23.88 -6.49
C PRO A 373 -13.65 24.67 -5.66
N GLY A 374 -13.38 25.94 -5.32
CA GLY A 374 -14.23 26.74 -4.46
C GLY A 374 -13.88 26.65 -2.97
N GLY A 375 -14.77 27.17 -2.10
CA GLY A 375 -14.65 27.00 -0.64
C GLY A 375 -13.43 27.65 0.03
N GLY A 376 -12.59 28.40 -0.71
CA GLY A 376 -11.33 28.96 -0.20
C GLY A 376 -10.15 27.99 -0.27
N ALA A 377 -10.32 26.82 -0.87
CA ALA A 377 -9.22 25.88 -1.10
C ALA A 377 -8.23 26.40 -2.15
N ALA A 378 -7.00 25.89 -2.10
CA ALA A 378 -6.01 26.16 -3.14
C ALA A 378 -6.47 25.57 -4.48
N ASN A 379 -5.99 26.16 -5.59
CA ASN A 379 -6.24 25.58 -6.91
C ASN A 379 -5.76 24.13 -6.96
N LEU A 380 -6.60 23.26 -7.50
CA LEU A 380 -6.32 21.85 -7.65
C LEU A 380 -5.61 21.61 -8.98
N ALA A 381 -4.42 21.03 -8.93
CA ALA A 381 -3.65 20.62 -10.10
C ALA A 381 -3.62 19.09 -10.12
N VAL A 382 -4.30 18.50 -11.09
CA VAL A 382 -4.48 17.06 -11.17
C VAL A 382 -3.76 16.52 -12.42
N THR A 383 -3.14 15.37 -12.28
CA THR A 383 -2.57 14.60 -13.39
C THR A 383 -3.37 13.32 -13.58
N LEU A 384 -3.84 13.10 -14.81
CA LEU A 384 -4.55 11.88 -15.21
C LEU A 384 -3.51 10.88 -15.71
N ASP A 385 -3.38 9.74 -15.07
CA ASP A 385 -2.47 8.66 -15.46
C ASP A 385 -3.26 7.56 -16.18
N TYR A 386 -2.90 7.31 -17.43
CA TYR A 386 -3.51 6.30 -18.30
C TYR A 386 -2.55 5.15 -18.63
N ALA A 387 -1.46 4.98 -17.87
CA ALA A 387 -0.47 3.94 -18.17
C ALA A 387 -1.08 2.53 -18.24
N ASP A 388 -2.07 2.26 -17.39
CA ASP A 388 -2.77 0.97 -17.31
C ASP A 388 -4.06 0.92 -18.14
N ALA A 389 -4.34 1.96 -18.94
CA ALA A 389 -5.50 1.96 -19.84
C ALA A 389 -5.25 1.08 -21.08
N THR A 390 -6.30 0.39 -21.50
CA THR A 390 -6.25 -0.54 -22.65
C THR A 390 -7.42 -0.33 -23.58
N GLN A 391 -7.28 -0.79 -24.84
CA GLN A 391 -8.36 -0.85 -25.82
C GLN A 391 -8.44 -2.25 -26.39
N TYR A 392 -9.38 -3.05 -25.89
CA TYR A 392 -9.63 -4.41 -26.41
C TYR A 392 -11.08 -4.54 -26.90
N GLY A 393 -11.40 -5.64 -27.59
CA GLY A 393 -12.74 -5.95 -28.11
C GLY A 393 -13.75 -6.41 -27.05
N SER A 394 -13.47 -6.19 -25.75
CA SER A 394 -14.39 -6.41 -24.65
C SER A 394 -15.06 -5.10 -24.24
N ASN A 395 -16.27 -5.18 -23.68
CA ASN A 395 -17.01 -4.04 -23.20
C ASN A 395 -16.16 -3.16 -22.26
N PHE A 396 -16.55 -1.89 -22.15
CA PHE A 396 -15.95 -0.96 -21.18
C PHE A 396 -15.94 -1.56 -19.78
N SER A 397 -14.78 -1.53 -19.14
CA SER A 397 -14.61 -1.96 -17.76
C SER A 397 -13.59 -1.08 -17.04
N VAL A 398 -13.81 -0.91 -15.74
CA VAL A 398 -12.86 -0.25 -14.84
C VAL A 398 -12.18 -1.35 -14.03
N ASN A 399 -10.90 -1.57 -14.27
CA ASN A 399 -10.09 -2.58 -13.57
C ASN A 399 -9.50 -2.03 -12.28
N SER A 400 -9.01 -0.80 -12.33
CA SER A 400 -8.55 -0.02 -11.17
C SER A 400 -8.86 1.45 -11.38
N LEU A 401 -9.23 2.14 -10.30
CA LEU A 401 -9.44 3.58 -10.30
C LEU A 401 -9.01 4.10 -8.95
N THR A 402 -7.85 4.74 -8.88
CA THR A 402 -7.25 5.19 -7.64
C THR A 402 -6.86 6.66 -7.67
N GLN A 403 -6.68 7.23 -6.49
CA GLN A 403 -6.24 8.60 -6.32
C GLN A 403 -5.44 8.72 -5.01
N ASP A 404 -4.59 9.74 -4.86
CA ASP A 404 -3.64 9.90 -3.78
C ASP A 404 -4.07 10.90 -2.69
N GLY A 405 -5.20 11.60 -2.86
CA GLY A 405 -5.73 12.55 -1.90
C GLY A 405 -6.51 11.90 -0.76
N PHE A 406 -6.66 12.61 0.34
CA PHE A 406 -7.50 12.19 1.47
C PHE A 406 -7.95 13.39 2.31
N THR A 407 -9.06 13.21 3.00
CA THR A 407 -9.56 14.17 4.00
C THR A 407 -8.77 14.08 5.30
N THR A 408 -8.97 15.06 6.20
CA THR A 408 -8.42 14.99 7.56
C THR A 408 -8.81 13.69 8.27
N GLY A 409 -7.90 13.15 9.07
CA GLY A 409 -8.12 11.91 9.80
C GLY A 409 -7.64 12.01 11.23
N ARG A 410 -8.41 11.46 12.18
CA ARG A 410 -8.00 11.30 13.59
C ARG A 410 -7.37 9.96 13.81
N LEU A 411 -6.43 9.88 14.74
CA LEU A 411 -5.85 8.62 15.17
C LEU A 411 -6.96 7.68 15.68
N SER A 412 -7.13 6.54 15.02
CA SER A 412 -8.12 5.51 15.33
C SER A 412 -7.51 4.37 16.16
N GLY A 413 -6.23 4.06 15.94
CA GLY A 413 -5.54 2.98 16.64
C GLY A 413 -4.09 2.85 16.18
N ILE A 414 -3.39 1.95 16.86
CA ILE A 414 -1.98 1.64 16.59
C ILE A 414 -1.89 0.14 16.38
N ASP A 415 -1.19 -0.27 15.33
CA ASP A 415 -0.82 -1.65 15.06
C ASP A 415 0.68 -1.83 15.19
N ILE A 416 1.09 -2.95 15.75
CA ILE A 416 2.50 -3.31 15.89
C ILE A 416 2.67 -4.69 15.27
N ALA A 417 3.43 -4.75 14.19
CA ALA A 417 3.72 -6.01 13.49
C ALA A 417 4.76 -6.85 14.23
N ASP A 418 4.87 -8.13 13.91
CA ASP A 418 5.87 -9.05 14.49
C ASP A 418 7.31 -8.59 14.23
N SER A 419 7.54 -7.86 13.15
CA SER A 419 8.81 -7.18 12.85
C SER A 419 9.09 -5.97 13.74
N GLY A 420 8.17 -5.62 14.64
CA GLY A 420 8.25 -4.45 15.50
C GLY A 420 7.90 -3.13 14.81
N VAL A 421 7.47 -3.14 13.55
CA VAL A 421 7.02 -1.93 12.85
C VAL A 421 5.71 -1.43 13.48
N ILE A 422 5.71 -0.17 13.83
CA ILE A 422 4.59 0.51 14.51
C ILE A 422 3.90 1.41 13.49
N THR A 423 2.62 1.15 13.27
CA THR A 423 1.79 1.85 12.28
C THR A 423 0.59 2.50 12.97
N SER A 424 0.43 3.80 12.80
CA SER A 424 -0.77 4.53 13.21
C SER A 424 -1.86 4.39 12.13
N ARG A 425 -3.09 4.08 12.53
CA ARG A 425 -4.28 4.05 11.65
C ARG A 425 -5.15 5.25 11.95
N PHE A 426 -5.69 5.84 10.88
CA PHE A 426 -6.53 7.02 10.96
C PHE A 426 -7.96 6.74 10.51
N THR A 427 -8.91 7.57 10.95
CA THR A 427 -10.34 7.42 10.62
C THR A 427 -10.66 7.63 9.15
N ASN A 428 -9.75 8.25 8.38
CA ASN A 428 -9.86 8.43 6.93
C ASN A 428 -9.33 7.24 6.12
N GLY A 429 -8.99 6.12 6.78
CA GLY A 429 -8.44 4.91 6.15
C GLY A 429 -6.94 4.96 5.87
N GLN A 430 -6.29 6.08 6.13
CA GLN A 430 -4.84 6.18 5.98
C GLN A 430 -4.10 5.48 7.11
N SER A 431 -2.92 4.99 6.80
CA SER A 431 -2.00 4.42 7.78
C SER A 431 -0.60 5.01 7.58
N ARG A 432 0.09 5.26 8.70
CA ARG A 432 1.44 5.83 8.66
C ARG A 432 2.35 5.06 9.60
N THR A 433 3.48 4.61 9.10
CA THR A 433 4.54 4.04 9.93
C THR A 433 5.24 5.16 10.70
N ILE A 434 5.34 5.00 12.02
CA ILE A 434 5.94 6.00 12.93
C ILE A 434 7.30 5.57 13.45
N GLY A 435 7.58 4.26 13.44
CA GLY A 435 8.86 3.72 13.88
C GLY A 435 8.86 2.20 13.92
N GLN A 436 9.96 1.65 14.42
CA GLN A 436 10.11 0.21 14.62
C GLN A 436 10.76 -0.03 15.99
N VAL A 437 10.22 -0.92 16.79
CA VAL A 437 10.80 -1.29 18.09
C VAL A 437 12.26 -1.69 17.91
N ALA A 438 13.13 -1.11 18.72
CA ALA A 438 14.53 -1.50 18.77
C ALA A 438 14.73 -2.51 19.92
N LEU A 439 15.37 -3.63 19.64
CA LEU A 439 15.74 -4.62 20.64
C LEU A 439 17.26 -4.62 20.84
N ALA A 440 17.66 -4.81 22.09
CA ALA A 440 19.06 -5.03 22.45
C ALA A 440 19.34 -6.49 22.73
N ASN A 441 20.47 -6.99 22.25
CA ASN A 441 21.03 -8.29 22.64
C ASN A 441 22.39 -8.10 23.30
N PHE A 442 22.77 -9.02 24.17
CA PHE A 442 24.02 -9.02 24.91
C PHE A 442 24.78 -10.33 24.71
N ALA A 443 26.10 -10.23 24.64
CA ALA A 443 26.95 -11.42 24.54
C ALA A 443 26.83 -12.31 25.79
N SER A 444 26.67 -11.70 26.99
CA SER A 444 26.46 -12.39 28.27
C SER A 444 25.34 -11.70 29.05
N PRO A 445 24.06 -12.07 28.85
CA PRO A 445 22.94 -11.46 29.59
C PRO A 445 23.06 -11.60 31.11
N GLU A 446 23.71 -12.68 31.59
CA GLU A 446 23.92 -12.93 33.04
C GLU A 446 24.81 -11.87 33.70
N GLY A 447 25.64 -11.19 32.91
CA GLY A 447 26.49 -10.09 33.36
C GLY A 447 25.76 -8.75 33.52
N LEU A 448 24.50 -8.65 33.12
CA LEU A 448 23.72 -7.43 33.26
C LEU A 448 23.54 -7.04 34.73
N ARG A 449 23.67 -5.74 35.01
CA ARG A 449 23.47 -5.18 36.35
C ARG A 449 21.99 -4.88 36.58
N GLN A 450 21.41 -5.47 37.60
CA GLN A 450 20.02 -5.23 37.98
C GLN A 450 19.83 -3.82 38.56
N LEU A 451 18.82 -3.09 38.05
CA LEU A 451 18.45 -1.75 38.53
C LEU A 451 17.21 -1.75 39.46
N GLY A 452 16.43 -2.82 39.41
CA GLY A 452 15.09 -2.89 39.99
C GLY A 452 14.01 -2.72 38.91
N ASP A 453 12.73 -2.82 39.27
CA ASP A 453 11.58 -2.64 38.38
C ASP A 453 11.66 -3.44 37.06
N THR A 454 12.19 -4.69 37.16
CA THR A 454 12.46 -5.59 36.00
C THR A 454 13.30 -4.94 34.90
N SER A 455 14.22 -4.05 35.30
CA SER A 455 15.13 -3.34 34.40
C SER A 455 16.60 -3.64 34.74
N TRP A 456 17.41 -3.61 33.70
CA TRP A 456 18.85 -3.91 33.76
C TRP A 456 19.66 -2.81 33.08
N ALA A 457 20.89 -2.65 33.50
CA ALA A 457 21.90 -1.84 32.82
C ALA A 457 23.02 -2.72 32.28
N GLU A 458 23.67 -2.26 31.24
CA GLU A 458 24.87 -2.89 30.73
C GLU A 458 26.02 -2.81 31.75
N SER A 459 26.90 -3.76 31.68
CA SER A 459 28.10 -3.84 32.49
C SER A 459 29.28 -4.27 31.64
N PHE A 460 30.48 -4.22 32.22
CA PHE A 460 31.67 -4.78 31.55
C PHE A 460 31.54 -6.29 31.26
N GLU A 461 30.84 -7.03 32.14
CA GLU A 461 30.66 -8.49 32.02
C GLU A 461 29.58 -8.87 30.99
N SER A 462 28.56 -8.01 30.81
CA SER A 462 27.51 -8.24 29.80
C SER A 462 28.00 -7.96 28.39
N GLY A 463 29.02 -7.12 28.23
CA GLY A 463 29.39 -6.49 26.97
C GLY A 463 28.41 -5.37 26.58
N ALA A 464 28.72 -4.70 25.47
CA ALA A 464 27.90 -3.61 24.93
C ALA A 464 26.61 -4.15 24.31
N ALA A 465 25.54 -3.35 24.38
CA ALA A 465 24.27 -3.65 23.75
C ALA A 465 24.38 -3.69 22.21
N LEU A 466 24.00 -4.79 21.61
CA LEU A 466 23.84 -4.92 20.16
C LEU A 466 22.40 -4.61 19.80
N VAL A 467 22.17 -3.39 19.25
CA VAL A 467 20.84 -2.92 18.90
C VAL A 467 20.49 -3.29 17.48
N SER A 468 19.36 -3.94 17.28
CA SER A 468 18.85 -4.34 15.97
C SER A 468 17.32 -4.45 15.95
N ALA A 469 16.75 -4.58 14.76
CA ALA A 469 15.33 -4.78 14.56
C ALA A 469 14.90 -6.18 15.02
N PRO A 470 13.67 -6.36 15.53
CA PRO A 470 13.10 -7.66 15.85
C PRO A 470 13.15 -8.62 14.66
N GLY A 471 13.42 -9.91 14.94
CA GLY A 471 13.55 -10.96 13.92
C GLY A 471 14.88 -10.93 13.15
N SER A 472 15.79 -9.99 13.44
CA SER A 472 17.11 -9.96 12.80
C SER A 472 18.14 -10.72 13.62
N GLY A 473 18.98 -11.52 12.94
CA GLY A 473 20.03 -12.32 13.57
C GLY A 473 19.48 -13.30 14.60
N SER A 474 19.89 -13.16 15.88
CA SER A 474 19.43 -14.00 17.00
C SER A 474 18.27 -13.37 17.79
N LEU A 475 17.81 -12.16 17.42
CA LEU A 475 16.73 -11.48 18.12
C LEU A 475 15.38 -12.13 17.83
N GLY A 476 14.55 -12.18 18.87
CA GLY A 476 13.17 -12.64 18.78
C GLY A 476 12.28 -11.66 18.03
N VAL A 477 11.06 -12.06 17.78
CA VAL A 477 10.01 -11.24 17.18
C VAL A 477 9.15 -10.58 18.26
N ILE A 478 8.50 -9.48 17.93
CA ILE A 478 7.54 -8.80 18.81
C ILE A 478 6.18 -9.46 18.70
N GLN A 479 5.50 -9.61 19.80
CA GLN A 479 4.11 -10.01 19.86
C GLN A 479 3.31 -8.90 20.52
N SER A 480 2.48 -8.23 19.75
CA SER A 480 1.56 -7.18 20.22
C SER A 480 0.35 -7.81 20.92
N GLY A 481 -0.23 -7.10 21.88
CA GLY A 481 -1.34 -7.63 22.67
C GLY A 481 -0.94 -8.81 23.55
N ALA A 482 0.31 -8.84 24.01
CA ALA A 482 0.82 -9.92 24.84
C ALA A 482 1.88 -9.43 25.83
N LEU A 483 2.02 -10.12 26.95
CA LEU A 483 3.03 -9.85 27.97
C LEU A 483 3.80 -11.10 28.32
N GLU A 484 5.11 -10.97 28.50
CA GLU A 484 5.93 -12.05 29.03
C GLU A 484 5.80 -12.11 30.55
N GLY A 485 5.24 -13.19 31.06
CA GLY A 485 5.16 -13.45 32.49
C GLY A 485 6.52 -13.81 33.10
N SER A 486 6.57 -13.94 34.43
CA SER A 486 7.74 -14.45 35.14
C SER A 486 8.12 -15.86 34.68
N ASN A 487 9.41 -16.16 34.59
CA ASN A 487 9.91 -17.52 34.33
C ASN A 487 10.04 -18.39 35.59
N VAL A 488 9.39 -17.98 36.68
CA VAL A 488 9.39 -18.72 37.96
C VAL A 488 8.31 -19.79 37.93
N ASP A 489 8.74 -21.04 38.12
CA ASP A 489 7.82 -22.15 38.43
C ASP A 489 7.65 -22.25 39.94
N LEU A 490 6.45 -21.97 40.43
CA LEU A 490 6.12 -22.00 41.85
C LEU A 490 6.34 -23.41 42.47
N THR A 491 6.02 -24.47 41.72
CA THR A 491 6.16 -25.85 42.21
C THR A 491 7.63 -26.17 42.42
N GLU A 492 8.46 -25.85 41.44
CA GLU A 492 9.94 -26.03 41.53
C GLU A 492 10.50 -25.25 42.73
N GLN A 493 10.09 -23.95 42.86
CA GLN A 493 10.59 -23.10 43.95
C GLN A 493 10.16 -23.59 45.34
N LEU A 494 8.93 -24.09 45.48
CA LEU A 494 8.47 -24.66 46.75
C LEU A 494 9.25 -25.94 47.15
N VAL A 495 9.52 -26.80 46.17
CA VAL A 495 10.34 -28.00 46.43
C VAL A 495 11.78 -27.63 46.84
N GLN A 496 12.39 -26.64 46.15
CA GLN A 496 13.70 -26.10 46.50
C GLN A 496 13.70 -25.47 47.88
N MET A 497 12.63 -24.72 48.22
CA MET A 497 12.45 -24.11 49.53
C MET A 497 12.44 -25.14 50.66
N ILE A 498 11.67 -26.24 50.47
CA ILE A 498 11.59 -27.33 51.46
C ILE A 498 12.99 -27.99 51.60
N THR A 499 13.69 -28.17 50.50
CA THR A 499 15.05 -28.76 50.52
C THR A 499 16.04 -27.86 51.28
N SER A 500 16.02 -26.54 50.98
CA SER A 500 16.88 -25.57 51.65
C SER A 500 16.54 -25.43 53.13
N GLN A 501 15.24 -25.50 53.53
CA GLN A 501 14.81 -25.55 54.90
C GLN A 501 15.36 -26.76 55.63
N ARG A 502 15.31 -27.96 54.99
CA ARG A 502 15.90 -29.16 55.59
C ARG A 502 17.42 -29.06 55.75
N ASN A 503 18.10 -28.49 54.73
CA ASN A 503 19.55 -28.22 54.82
C ASN A 503 19.89 -27.24 55.95
N PHE A 504 19.09 -26.19 56.12
CA PHE A 504 19.22 -25.27 57.22
C PHE A 504 19.08 -25.96 58.57
N GLN A 505 18.01 -26.78 58.76
CA GLN A 505 17.76 -27.56 59.97
C GLN A 505 18.88 -28.58 60.26
N ALA A 506 19.37 -29.27 59.24
CA ALA A 506 20.46 -30.22 59.39
C ALA A 506 21.75 -29.55 59.86
N ASN A 507 22.12 -28.42 59.27
CA ASN A 507 23.30 -27.65 59.70
C ASN A 507 23.12 -27.06 61.11
N ALA A 508 21.92 -26.63 61.50
CA ALA A 508 21.61 -26.20 62.84
C ALA A 508 21.76 -27.34 63.85
N GLN A 509 21.30 -28.57 63.49
CA GLN A 509 21.46 -29.75 64.34
C GLN A 509 22.94 -30.16 64.52
N VAL A 510 23.79 -29.99 63.50
CA VAL A 510 25.23 -30.22 63.61
C VAL A 510 25.87 -29.25 64.62
N ILE A 511 25.42 -27.98 64.64
CA ILE A 511 25.88 -26.98 65.60
C ILE A 511 25.50 -27.40 67.03
N THR A 512 24.23 -27.75 67.28
CA THR A 512 23.76 -28.19 68.59
C THR A 512 24.47 -29.43 69.08
N THR A 513 24.72 -30.41 68.20
CA THR A 513 25.47 -31.64 68.49
C THR A 513 26.94 -31.30 68.86
N ALA A 514 27.57 -30.38 68.09
CA ALA A 514 28.93 -29.97 68.36
C ALA A 514 29.04 -29.21 69.70
N ASP A 515 28.04 -28.41 70.05
CA ASP A 515 27.95 -27.75 71.36
C ASP A 515 27.81 -28.75 72.49
N THR A 516 26.91 -29.73 72.34
CA THR A 516 26.75 -30.83 73.36
C THR A 516 28.03 -31.63 73.57
N ILE A 517 28.74 -31.96 72.49
CA ILE A 517 30.04 -32.64 72.59
C ILE A 517 31.05 -31.76 73.31
N THR A 518 31.11 -30.46 73.05
CA THR A 518 32.02 -29.51 73.70
C THR A 518 31.70 -29.40 75.18
N GLN A 519 30.42 -29.33 75.55
CA GLN A 519 29.99 -29.32 76.94
C GLN A 519 30.34 -30.63 77.68
N THR A 520 30.14 -31.75 77.00
CA THR A 520 30.50 -33.06 77.56
C THR A 520 32.03 -33.17 77.84
N ILE A 521 32.85 -32.67 76.90
CA ILE A 521 34.31 -32.63 77.08
C ILE A 521 34.70 -31.72 78.24
N ILE A 522 34.02 -30.57 78.41
CA ILE A 522 34.27 -29.67 79.56
C ILE A 522 33.85 -30.31 80.87
N ASN A 523 32.75 -31.06 80.88
CA ASN A 523 32.28 -31.76 82.13
C ASN A 523 33.05 -33.02 82.50
N ILE A 524 33.89 -33.56 81.63
CA ILE A 524 34.79 -34.70 81.92
C ILE A 524 36.08 -34.26 82.66
N ARG A 525 36.25 -32.94 82.80
CA ARG A 525 37.35 -32.36 83.58
C ARG A 525 36.83 -32.09 84.97
#